data_34cab238a64c5bc0d7d5367a2ed9086a
#
_entry.id   34cab238a64c5bc0d7d5367a2ed9086a
#
_cell.length_a   1.000
_cell.length_b   1.000
_cell.length_c   1.000
_cell.angle_alpha   90.00
_cell.angle_beta   90.00
_cell.angle_gamma   90.00
#
_symmetry.space_group_name_H-M   'P 1'
#
loop_
_entity.id
_entity.type
_entity.pdbx_description
1 polymer ?
#
loop_
_entity_poly.entity_id
_entity_poly.type
_entity_poly.pdbx_seq_one_letter_code
_entity_poly.pdbx_strand_id
1 'polypeptide(L)'
;PSLFVPSPQGDWRSLDGKPMAEVKHDGAKAAREFLRKYEGVDKFEVHGYERFIYQWISERFPTNISFSLKDMKIYTIDIEVECENGFPDVEAAAEKMLCITIKDYASGNFITWGTREYNGNGTNYRYFDTEQKMLDDFIHWWVQYTPDIITGWNTEFFDVPYLCNRIKNLFGEDELKRLSPWRMVTEREVYN
;
A
#
# COMPACT_ATOMS: atom_id res chain seq x y z
N PRO A 1 18.09 2.28 -13.62
CA PRO A 1 18.37 3.58 -13.01
C PRO A 1 19.75 4.10 -13.40
N SER A 2 19.86 5.43 -13.55
CA SER A 2 21.11 6.13 -13.86
C SER A 2 21.57 6.96 -12.66
N LEU A 3 22.87 6.92 -12.43
CA LEU A 3 23.58 7.79 -11.51
C LEU A 3 24.68 8.52 -12.29
N PHE A 4 25.20 9.62 -11.75
CA PHE A 4 26.17 10.46 -12.45
C PHE A 4 27.40 10.63 -11.56
N VAL A 5 28.57 10.44 -12.17
CA VAL A 5 29.85 10.52 -11.49
C VAL A 5 30.74 11.58 -12.09
N PRO A 6 31.66 12.22 -11.35
CA PRO A 6 32.63 13.15 -11.90
C PRO A 6 33.45 12.51 -13.03
N SER A 7 33.50 13.17 -14.18
CA SER A 7 34.27 12.70 -15.34
C SER A 7 34.68 13.88 -16.23
N PRO A 8 35.98 14.13 -16.43
CA PRO A 8 36.41 15.25 -17.25
C PRO A 8 35.90 15.24 -18.70
N GLN A 9 35.58 14.04 -19.23
CA GLN A 9 35.09 13.83 -20.59
C GLN A 9 33.59 13.49 -20.63
N GLY A 10 32.85 13.68 -19.51
CA GLY A 10 31.44 13.38 -19.44
C GLY A 10 30.55 14.36 -20.19
N ASP A 11 29.52 13.86 -20.83
CA ASP A 11 28.55 14.64 -21.62
C ASP A 11 27.52 15.39 -20.78
N TRP A 12 27.40 15.01 -19.51
CA TRP A 12 26.48 15.61 -18.56
C TRP A 12 27.13 16.70 -17.72
N ARG A 13 26.32 17.54 -17.09
CA ARG A 13 26.78 18.59 -16.20
C ARG A 13 26.03 18.51 -14.87
N SER A 14 26.76 18.65 -13.74
CA SER A 14 26.16 18.88 -12.44
C SER A 14 25.52 20.27 -12.35
N LEU A 15 24.76 20.55 -11.29
CA LEU A 15 24.14 21.85 -11.09
C LEU A 15 25.16 23.00 -10.97
N ASP A 16 26.35 22.69 -10.49
CA ASP A 16 27.50 23.62 -10.40
C ASP A 16 28.41 23.62 -11.65
N GLY A 17 27.97 22.96 -12.74
CA GLY A 17 28.62 22.99 -14.06
C GLY A 17 29.76 21.99 -14.26
N LYS A 18 30.08 21.14 -13.28
CA LYS A 18 31.16 20.14 -13.42
C LYS A 18 30.78 19.05 -14.42
N PRO A 19 31.74 18.57 -15.25
CA PRO A 19 31.47 17.50 -16.19
C PRO A 19 31.23 16.16 -15.47
N MET A 20 30.19 15.43 -15.92
CA MET A 20 29.72 14.19 -15.33
C MET A 20 29.50 13.12 -16.40
N ALA A 21 29.78 11.86 -16.05
CA ALA A 21 29.42 10.72 -16.86
C ALA A 21 28.22 9.97 -16.24
N GLU A 22 27.32 9.51 -17.08
CA GLU A 22 26.19 8.64 -16.68
C GLU A 22 26.69 7.21 -16.45
N VAL A 23 26.26 6.62 -15.34
CA VAL A 23 26.45 5.19 -15.01
C VAL A 23 25.09 4.53 -14.86
N LYS A 24 24.77 3.63 -15.79
CA LYS A 24 23.52 2.85 -15.78
C LYS A 24 23.65 1.60 -14.94
N HIS A 25 22.61 1.28 -14.20
CA HIS A 25 22.54 0.14 -13.30
C HIS A 25 21.37 -0.78 -13.62
N ASP A 26 21.58 -2.09 -13.45
CA ASP A 26 20.52 -3.10 -13.55
C ASP A 26 19.64 -3.11 -12.29
N GLY A 27 18.69 -2.18 -12.24
CA GLY A 27 17.71 -2.07 -11.17
C GLY A 27 18.15 -1.22 -9.98
N ALA A 28 17.18 -0.91 -9.14
CA ALA A 28 17.34 -0.02 -8.00
C ALA A 28 18.30 -0.57 -6.92
N LYS A 29 18.41 -1.90 -6.80
CA LYS A 29 19.31 -2.53 -5.83
C LYS A 29 20.77 -2.23 -6.18
N ALA A 30 21.18 -2.49 -7.43
CA ALA A 30 22.54 -2.23 -7.91
C ALA A 30 22.91 -0.75 -7.79
N ALA A 31 21.98 0.15 -8.12
CA ALA A 31 22.20 1.59 -7.97
C ALA A 31 22.41 2.01 -6.51
N ARG A 32 21.64 1.47 -5.56
CA ARG A 32 21.83 1.75 -4.11
C ARG A 32 23.14 1.18 -3.59
N GLU A 33 23.54 -0.01 -4.04
CA GLU A 33 24.84 -0.61 -3.69
C GLU A 33 26.00 0.27 -4.20
N PHE A 34 25.87 0.81 -5.39
CA PHE A 34 26.84 1.76 -5.96
C PHE A 34 26.94 3.05 -5.12
N LEU A 35 25.80 3.66 -4.74
CA LEU A 35 25.77 4.83 -3.87
C LEU A 35 26.49 4.56 -2.56
N ARG A 36 26.17 3.46 -1.86
CA ARG A 36 26.81 3.09 -0.59
C ARG A 36 28.31 2.87 -0.73
N LYS A 37 28.75 2.27 -1.86
CA LYS A 37 30.16 1.98 -2.11
C LYS A 37 31.02 3.26 -2.19
N TYR A 38 30.46 4.35 -2.70
CA TYR A 38 31.14 5.60 -2.90
C TYR A 38 30.76 6.70 -1.91
N GLU A 39 29.92 6.37 -0.94
CA GLU A 39 29.56 7.30 0.14
C GLU A 39 30.80 7.73 0.93
N GLY A 40 31.00 9.05 1.04
CA GLY A 40 32.14 9.65 1.76
C GLY A 40 33.49 9.53 1.07
N VAL A 41 33.57 9.08 -0.18
CA VAL A 41 34.84 9.05 -0.94
C VAL A 41 35.22 10.48 -1.34
N ASP A 42 36.39 10.94 -0.91
CA ASP A 42 36.84 12.30 -1.18
C ASP A 42 36.92 12.58 -2.69
N LYS A 43 36.39 13.73 -3.12
CA LYS A 43 36.36 14.22 -4.51
C LYS A 43 35.62 13.30 -5.50
N PHE A 44 34.89 12.34 -5.00
CA PHE A 44 34.09 11.44 -5.84
C PHE A 44 32.64 11.43 -5.37
N GLU A 45 31.92 12.52 -5.65
CA GLU A 45 30.51 12.65 -5.31
C GLU A 45 29.65 12.01 -6.40
N VAL A 46 28.79 11.07 -6.00
CA VAL A 46 27.81 10.45 -6.91
C VAL A 46 26.53 11.26 -6.86
N HIS A 47 26.10 11.75 -8.01
CA HIS A 47 24.89 12.52 -8.18
C HIS A 47 23.77 11.63 -8.76
N GLY A 48 22.53 11.97 -8.43
CA GLY A 48 21.34 11.30 -8.93
C GLY A 48 20.21 11.33 -7.91
N TYR A 49 19.04 10.88 -8.33
CA TYR A 49 17.86 10.88 -7.47
C TYR A 49 17.56 9.46 -6.99
N GLU A 50 17.67 9.24 -5.69
CA GLU A 50 17.55 7.89 -5.09
C GLU A 50 16.15 7.27 -5.20
N ARG A 51 15.13 8.08 -5.40
CA ARG A 51 13.78 7.59 -5.71
C ARG A 51 13.66 7.25 -7.19
N PHE A 52 14.29 6.18 -7.60
CA PHE A 52 14.42 5.74 -8.99
C PHE A 52 13.08 5.56 -9.74
N ILE A 53 11.97 5.43 -9.02
CA ILE A 53 10.64 5.38 -9.64
C ILE A 53 10.33 6.67 -10.42
N TYR A 54 10.73 7.84 -9.91
CA TYR A 54 10.48 9.09 -10.60
C TYR A 54 11.38 9.25 -11.84
N GLN A 55 12.62 8.76 -11.79
CA GLN A 55 13.48 8.68 -12.96
C GLN A 55 12.84 7.80 -14.04
N TRP A 56 12.38 6.60 -13.67
CA TRP A 56 11.69 5.69 -14.58
C TRP A 56 10.44 6.33 -15.20
N ILE A 57 9.62 7.02 -14.40
CA ILE A 57 8.42 7.73 -14.87
C ILE A 57 8.81 8.81 -15.88
N SER A 58 9.83 9.64 -15.55
CA SER A 58 10.30 10.72 -16.42
C SER A 58 10.84 10.21 -17.77
N GLU A 59 11.59 9.11 -17.75
CA GLU A 59 12.13 8.48 -18.98
C GLU A 59 11.03 7.83 -19.81
N ARG A 60 10.05 7.19 -19.17
CA ARG A 60 8.97 6.47 -19.86
C ARG A 60 7.90 7.41 -20.40
N PHE A 61 7.67 8.52 -19.73
CA PHE A 61 6.65 9.51 -20.04
C PHE A 61 7.26 10.92 -20.10
N PRO A 62 8.01 11.24 -21.17
CA PRO A 62 8.80 12.48 -21.23
C PRO A 62 7.96 13.76 -21.42
N THR A 63 6.67 13.63 -21.72
CA THR A 63 5.78 14.78 -21.93
C THR A 63 4.71 14.84 -20.81
N ASN A 64 3.52 14.35 -21.09
CA ASN A 64 2.41 14.35 -20.16
C ASN A 64 1.93 12.94 -19.86
N ILE A 65 1.57 12.69 -18.60
CA ILE A 65 0.86 11.48 -18.20
C ILE A 65 -0.64 11.79 -18.25
N SER A 66 -1.36 11.06 -19.09
CA SER A 66 -2.81 11.09 -19.06
C SER A 66 -3.28 10.37 -17.80
N PHE A 67 -4.07 11.07 -16.99
CA PHE A 67 -4.56 10.56 -15.71
C PHE A 67 -6.08 10.59 -15.67
N SER A 68 -6.69 9.51 -15.21
CA SER A 68 -8.12 9.41 -14.94
C SER A 68 -8.37 8.73 -13.60
N LEU A 69 -9.16 9.37 -12.73
CA LEU A 69 -9.60 8.74 -11.48
C LEU A 69 -10.42 7.46 -11.70
N LYS A 70 -11.03 7.30 -12.90
CA LYS A 70 -11.79 6.08 -13.24
C LYS A 70 -10.91 4.85 -13.42
N ASP A 71 -9.62 5.04 -13.67
CA ASP A 71 -8.65 3.96 -13.83
C ASP A 71 -8.12 3.46 -12.48
N MET A 72 -8.48 4.16 -11.39
CA MET A 72 -8.05 3.82 -10.03
C MET A 72 -9.18 3.15 -9.25
N LYS A 73 -8.86 2.05 -8.59
CA LYS A 73 -9.76 1.38 -7.64
C LYS A 73 -9.61 2.04 -6.27
N ILE A 74 -10.55 2.92 -5.94
CA ILE A 74 -10.59 3.63 -4.66
C ILE A 74 -11.77 3.07 -3.87
N TYR A 75 -11.48 2.47 -2.71
CA TYR A 75 -12.49 1.91 -1.83
C TYR A 75 -12.51 2.62 -0.50
N THR A 76 -13.71 2.93 -0.04
CA THR A 76 -13.94 3.30 1.36
C THR A 76 -14.24 2.03 2.13
N ILE A 77 -13.56 1.82 3.25
CA ILE A 77 -13.79 0.71 4.17
C ILE A 77 -14.34 1.23 5.49
N ASP A 78 -15.21 0.43 6.09
CA ASP A 78 -15.75 0.63 7.42
C ASP A 78 -16.01 -0.74 8.05
N ILE A 79 -15.68 -0.90 9.35
CA ILE A 79 -15.85 -2.15 10.09
C ILE A 79 -16.68 -1.95 11.35
N GLU A 80 -17.43 -2.98 11.73
CA GLU A 80 -18.12 -3.04 13.00
C GLU A 80 -17.58 -4.21 13.83
N VAL A 81 -17.25 -3.94 15.07
CA VAL A 81 -16.63 -4.88 16.02
C VAL A 81 -17.50 -5.03 17.26
N GLU A 82 -17.52 -6.20 17.88
CA GLU A 82 -18.13 -6.40 19.20
C GLU A 82 -17.48 -5.47 20.22
N CYS A 83 -18.27 -4.92 21.13
CA CYS A 83 -17.84 -3.92 22.10
C CYS A 83 -18.49 -4.20 23.46
N GLU A 84 -18.18 -5.36 24.05
CA GLU A 84 -18.77 -5.76 25.36
C GLU A 84 -18.06 -5.09 26.54
N ASN A 85 -16.75 -4.82 26.42
CA ASN A 85 -15.90 -4.36 27.52
C ASN A 85 -15.30 -2.96 27.30
N GLY A 86 -15.96 -2.11 26.54
CA GLY A 86 -15.47 -0.78 26.16
C GLY A 86 -14.96 -0.73 24.72
N PHE A 87 -14.25 0.33 24.33
CA PHE A 87 -13.75 0.48 22.96
C PHE A 87 -12.72 -0.61 22.65
N PRO A 88 -12.85 -1.33 21.52
CA PRO A 88 -11.97 -2.44 21.18
C PRO A 88 -10.51 -2.03 21.05
N ASP A 89 -9.63 -2.84 21.64
CA ASP A 89 -8.18 -2.66 21.51
C ASP A 89 -7.70 -3.11 20.13
N VAL A 90 -7.08 -2.19 19.40
CA VAL A 90 -6.64 -2.41 18.03
C VAL A 90 -5.47 -3.40 17.95
N GLU A 91 -4.53 -3.35 18.91
CA GLU A 91 -3.36 -4.23 18.92
C GLU A 91 -3.75 -5.66 19.28
N ALA A 92 -4.55 -5.81 20.33
CA ALA A 92 -5.04 -7.11 20.75
C ALA A 92 -6.01 -7.72 19.73
N ALA A 93 -6.86 -6.91 19.10
CA ALA A 93 -7.93 -7.29 18.16
C ALA A 93 -8.68 -8.56 18.63
N ALA A 94 -9.06 -8.55 19.93
CA ALA A 94 -9.61 -9.74 20.60
C ALA A 94 -11.09 -9.95 20.29
N GLU A 95 -11.84 -8.86 20.13
CA GLU A 95 -13.29 -8.90 19.90
C GLU A 95 -13.63 -9.29 18.46
N LYS A 96 -14.81 -9.91 18.28
CA LYS A 96 -15.24 -10.37 16.97
C LYS A 96 -15.59 -9.22 16.05
N MET A 97 -15.17 -9.35 14.80
CA MET A 97 -15.66 -8.50 13.72
C MET A 97 -17.05 -8.93 13.31
N LEU A 98 -18.00 -8.01 13.36
CA LEU A 98 -19.41 -8.26 13.05
C LEU A 98 -19.75 -7.98 11.60
N CYS A 99 -19.11 -6.97 11.03
CA CYS A 99 -19.42 -6.46 9.71
C CYS A 99 -18.21 -5.79 9.07
N ILE A 100 -18.09 -5.94 7.74
CA ILE A 100 -17.15 -5.19 6.91
C ILE A 100 -17.94 -4.60 5.76
N THR A 101 -17.81 -3.31 5.51
CA THR A 101 -18.46 -2.65 4.36
C THR A 101 -17.40 -2.01 3.48
N ILE A 102 -17.49 -2.26 2.20
CA ILE A 102 -16.70 -1.59 1.15
C ILE A 102 -17.64 -0.80 0.26
N LYS A 103 -17.27 0.45 -0.01
CA LYS A 103 -17.88 1.29 -1.04
C LYS A 103 -16.88 1.54 -2.16
N ASP A 104 -17.24 1.20 -3.37
CA ASP A 104 -16.49 1.57 -4.57
C ASP A 104 -16.76 3.04 -4.93
N TYR A 105 -15.71 3.85 -4.96
CA TYR A 105 -15.83 5.28 -5.28
C TYR A 105 -16.31 5.52 -6.71
N ALA A 106 -15.87 4.73 -7.68
CA ALA A 106 -16.17 4.93 -9.08
C ALA A 106 -17.63 4.62 -9.42
N SER A 107 -18.17 3.51 -8.91
CA SER A 107 -19.55 3.07 -9.16
C SER A 107 -20.55 3.57 -8.11
N GLY A 108 -20.07 3.91 -6.90
CA GLY A 108 -20.92 4.21 -5.74
C GLY A 108 -21.56 2.96 -5.11
N ASN A 109 -21.25 1.77 -5.61
CA ASN A 109 -21.80 0.52 -5.10
C ASN A 109 -21.20 0.15 -3.76
N PHE A 110 -22.03 -0.51 -2.94
CA PHE A 110 -21.62 -1.08 -1.67
C PHE A 110 -21.62 -2.59 -1.73
N ILE A 111 -20.72 -3.21 -0.99
CA ILE A 111 -20.76 -4.61 -0.62
C ILE A 111 -20.49 -4.72 0.87
N THR A 112 -21.28 -5.51 1.56
CA THR A 112 -21.17 -5.72 3.00
C THR A 112 -21.09 -7.19 3.32
N TRP A 113 -20.11 -7.59 4.10
CA TRP A 113 -19.99 -8.90 4.73
C TRP A 113 -20.45 -8.78 6.17
N GLY A 114 -21.24 -9.72 6.67
CA GLY A 114 -21.69 -9.65 8.05
C GLY A 114 -22.03 -11.01 8.65
N THR A 115 -21.99 -11.07 9.99
CA THR A 115 -22.23 -12.28 10.77
C THR A 115 -23.65 -12.36 11.35
N ARG A 116 -24.49 -11.36 11.06
CA ARG A 116 -25.90 -11.34 11.46
C ARG A 116 -26.79 -11.34 10.26
N GLU A 117 -27.92 -12.05 10.34
CA GLU A 117 -28.92 -12.01 9.27
C GLU A 117 -29.45 -10.58 9.08
N TYR A 118 -29.45 -10.13 7.84
CA TYR A 118 -29.97 -8.82 7.46
C TYR A 118 -30.85 -8.95 6.21
N ASN A 119 -32.08 -8.51 6.33
CA ASN A 119 -33.05 -8.56 5.24
C ASN A 119 -33.20 -7.16 4.59
N GLY A 120 -32.14 -6.69 3.94
CA GLY A 120 -32.13 -5.43 3.21
C GLY A 120 -32.45 -5.65 1.74
N ASN A 121 -33.69 -5.35 1.32
CA ASN A 121 -34.05 -5.43 -0.09
C ASN A 121 -33.15 -4.55 -0.97
N GLY A 122 -32.42 -5.17 -1.90
CA GLY A 122 -31.59 -4.48 -2.88
C GLY A 122 -30.18 -4.12 -2.41
N THR A 123 -29.76 -4.54 -1.22
CA THR A 123 -28.38 -4.36 -0.74
C THR A 123 -27.51 -5.56 -1.13
N ASN A 124 -26.26 -5.32 -1.50
CA ASN A 124 -25.28 -6.38 -1.74
C ASN A 124 -24.69 -6.83 -0.39
N TYR A 125 -25.49 -7.52 0.40
CA TYR A 125 -25.13 -8.06 1.71
C TYR A 125 -24.84 -9.54 1.63
N ARG A 126 -23.69 -9.98 2.17
CA ARG A 126 -23.26 -11.37 2.28
C ARG A 126 -23.31 -11.81 3.73
N TYR A 127 -24.18 -12.72 4.06
CA TYR A 127 -24.31 -13.31 5.40
C TYR A 127 -23.40 -14.51 5.57
N PHE A 128 -22.79 -14.62 6.74
CA PHE A 128 -21.97 -15.75 7.17
C PHE A 128 -22.33 -16.15 8.60
N ASP A 129 -22.39 -17.44 8.86
CA ASP A 129 -22.69 -18.00 10.19
C ASP A 129 -21.52 -17.86 11.17
N THR A 130 -20.30 -17.62 10.68
CA THR A 130 -19.09 -17.40 11.49
C THR A 130 -18.24 -16.28 10.94
N GLU A 131 -17.51 -15.61 11.85
CA GLU A 131 -16.53 -14.59 11.52
C GLU A 131 -15.44 -15.12 10.58
N GLN A 132 -14.97 -16.35 10.83
CA GLN A 132 -13.91 -16.96 10.02
C GLN A 132 -14.33 -17.11 8.56
N LYS A 133 -15.55 -17.57 8.28
CA LYS A 133 -16.08 -17.68 6.91
C LYS A 133 -16.26 -16.29 6.27
N MET A 134 -16.71 -15.33 7.05
CA MET A 134 -16.85 -13.93 6.61
C MET A 134 -15.51 -13.35 6.18
N LEU A 135 -14.49 -13.47 7.01
CA LEU A 135 -13.16 -12.97 6.74
C LEU A 135 -12.46 -13.72 5.59
N ASP A 136 -12.67 -15.03 5.49
CA ASP A 136 -12.14 -15.82 4.37
C ASP A 136 -12.72 -15.37 3.02
N ASP A 137 -14.05 -15.20 2.91
CA ASP A 137 -14.69 -14.66 1.70
C ASP A 137 -14.23 -13.22 1.41
N PHE A 138 -14.08 -12.39 2.44
CA PHE A 138 -13.56 -11.03 2.30
C PHE A 138 -12.12 -11.02 1.76
N ILE A 139 -11.22 -11.85 2.29
CA ILE A 139 -9.84 -11.97 1.82
C ILE A 139 -9.80 -12.42 0.36
N HIS A 140 -10.63 -13.40 -0.03
CA HIS A 140 -10.72 -13.86 -1.42
C HIS A 140 -11.20 -12.74 -2.35
N TRP A 141 -12.23 -12.00 -1.95
CA TRP A 141 -12.72 -10.85 -2.70
C TRP A 141 -11.62 -9.76 -2.80
N TRP A 142 -10.94 -9.45 -1.70
CA TRP A 142 -9.88 -8.45 -1.68
C TRP A 142 -8.73 -8.79 -2.63
N VAL A 143 -8.29 -10.03 -2.66
CA VAL A 143 -7.23 -10.50 -3.59
C VAL A 143 -7.67 -10.33 -5.05
N GLN A 144 -8.93 -10.59 -5.35
CA GLN A 144 -9.47 -10.44 -6.71
C GLN A 144 -9.63 -8.98 -7.14
N TYR A 145 -10.02 -8.12 -6.22
CA TYR A 145 -10.38 -6.72 -6.49
C TYR A 145 -9.41 -5.71 -5.86
N THR A 146 -8.22 -6.13 -5.51
CA THR A 146 -7.22 -5.32 -4.80
C THR A 146 -7.31 -3.83 -5.10
N PRO A 147 -7.52 -2.97 -4.09
CA PRO A 147 -7.60 -1.53 -4.28
C PRO A 147 -6.24 -0.90 -4.56
N ASP A 148 -6.26 0.23 -5.27
CA ASP A 148 -5.11 1.13 -5.38
C ASP A 148 -5.04 2.08 -4.19
N ILE A 149 -6.21 2.48 -3.68
CA ILE A 149 -6.35 3.38 -2.52
C ILE A 149 -7.47 2.87 -1.62
N ILE A 150 -7.18 2.83 -0.31
CA ILE A 150 -8.16 2.66 0.75
C ILE A 150 -8.34 3.98 1.48
N THR A 151 -9.58 4.33 1.78
CA THR A 151 -9.95 5.51 2.55
C THR A 151 -11.13 5.19 3.47
N GLY A 152 -11.44 6.10 4.38
CA GLY A 152 -12.56 6.03 5.31
C GLY A 152 -12.38 7.00 6.47
N TRP A 153 -13.32 6.99 7.39
CA TRP A 153 -13.20 7.79 8.61
C TRP A 153 -12.32 7.04 9.62
N ASN A 154 -11.23 7.65 10.03
CA ASN A 154 -10.28 7.08 11.02
C ASN A 154 -9.68 5.71 10.65
N THR A 155 -9.76 5.30 9.40
CA THR A 155 -9.33 3.98 8.92
C THR A 155 -7.87 3.67 9.17
N GLU A 156 -7.01 4.68 9.20
CA GLU A 156 -5.57 4.53 9.48
C GLU A 156 -5.31 4.08 10.93
N PHE A 157 -6.15 4.50 11.86
CA PHE A 157 -5.93 4.26 13.29
C PHE A 157 -6.84 3.16 13.87
N PHE A 158 -7.91 2.79 13.18
CA PHE A 158 -8.83 1.77 13.68
C PHE A 158 -9.11 0.66 12.66
N ASP A 159 -9.84 0.93 11.58
CA ASP A 159 -10.39 -0.11 10.71
C ASP A 159 -9.30 -1.00 10.09
N VAL A 160 -8.30 -0.39 9.48
CA VAL A 160 -7.24 -1.13 8.78
C VAL A 160 -6.34 -1.87 9.77
N PRO A 161 -5.82 -1.26 10.84
CA PRO A 161 -5.02 -1.98 11.83
C PRO A 161 -5.80 -3.09 12.53
N TYR A 162 -7.06 -2.83 12.93
CA TYR A 162 -7.89 -3.84 13.57
C TYR A 162 -8.13 -5.04 12.65
N LEU A 163 -8.54 -4.82 11.41
CA LEU A 163 -8.73 -5.86 10.40
C LEU A 163 -7.46 -6.69 10.21
N CYS A 164 -6.31 -6.03 10.07
CA CYS A 164 -5.02 -6.70 9.89
C CYS A 164 -4.67 -7.58 11.09
N ASN A 165 -4.78 -7.05 12.31
CA ASN A 165 -4.48 -7.77 13.53
C ASN A 165 -5.47 -8.92 13.75
N ARG A 166 -6.76 -8.72 13.46
CA ARG A 166 -7.77 -9.77 13.56
C ARG A 166 -7.53 -10.92 12.59
N ILE A 167 -7.22 -10.62 11.33
CA ILE A 167 -6.84 -11.65 10.33
C ILE A 167 -5.59 -12.40 10.79
N LYS A 168 -4.57 -11.69 11.26
CA LYS A 168 -3.35 -12.29 11.80
C LYS A 168 -3.63 -13.24 12.98
N ASN A 169 -4.50 -12.83 13.90
CA ASN A 169 -4.86 -13.64 15.07
C ASN A 169 -5.63 -14.91 14.70
N LEU A 170 -6.52 -14.84 13.71
CA LEU A 170 -7.39 -15.96 13.34
C LEU A 170 -6.77 -16.90 12.30
N PHE A 171 -5.97 -16.38 11.36
CA PHE A 171 -5.47 -17.12 10.21
C PHE A 171 -3.94 -17.13 10.08
N GLY A 172 -3.25 -16.27 10.83
CA GLY A 172 -1.80 -16.15 10.80
C GLY A 172 -1.27 -15.13 9.79
N GLU A 173 0.03 -14.94 9.86
CA GLU A 173 0.79 -13.92 9.10
C GLU A 173 0.69 -14.11 7.57
N ASP A 174 0.65 -15.37 7.10
CA ASP A 174 0.64 -15.65 5.67
C ASP A 174 -0.69 -15.27 5.01
N GLU A 175 -1.81 -15.40 5.73
CA GLU A 175 -3.12 -14.93 5.25
C GLU A 175 -3.20 -13.39 5.30
N LEU A 176 -2.67 -12.75 6.34
CA LEU A 176 -2.57 -11.29 6.39
C LEU A 176 -1.81 -10.74 5.17
N LYS A 177 -0.70 -11.36 4.77
CA LYS A 177 0.09 -10.93 3.61
C LYS A 177 -0.67 -10.98 2.28
N ARG A 178 -1.77 -11.73 2.20
CA ARG A 178 -2.64 -11.76 1.01
C ARG A 178 -3.37 -10.43 0.75
N LEU A 179 -3.51 -9.58 1.76
CA LEU A 179 -4.08 -8.24 1.57
C LEU A 179 -3.18 -7.33 0.73
N SER A 180 -1.90 -7.67 0.58
CA SER A 180 -0.95 -6.93 -0.26
C SER A 180 -0.62 -7.73 -1.53
N PRO A 181 -0.70 -7.11 -2.74
CA PRO A 181 -0.32 -7.77 -3.99
C PRO A 181 1.17 -8.15 -4.03
N TRP A 182 1.99 -7.51 -3.20
CA TRP A 182 3.42 -7.83 -3.05
C TRP A 182 3.71 -8.73 -1.85
N ARG A 183 2.68 -9.18 -1.12
CA ARG A 183 2.81 -9.95 0.14
C ARG A 183 3.66 -9.23 1.19
N MET A 184 3.59 -7.92 1.20
CA MET A 184 4.33 -7.05 2.13
C MET A 184 3.30 -6.27 2.97
N VAL A 185 3.31 -6.52 4.26
CA VAL A 185 2.57 -5.75 5.26
C VAL A 185 3.58 -5.23 6.26
N THR A 186 3.59 -3.92 6.49
CA THR A 186 4.48 -3.26 7.43
C THR A 186 3.67 -2.40 8.37
N GLU A 187 4.04 -2.40 9.63
CA GLU A 187 3.47 -1.57 10.67
C GLU A 187 4.38 -0.38 10.92
N ARG A 188 3.79 0.77 11.17
CA ARG A 188 4.53 1.99 11.50
C ARG A 188 3.86 2.68 12.67
N GLU A 189 4.59 2.86 13.75
CA GLU A 189 4.14 3.72 14.85
C GLU A 189 4.15 5.19 14.40
N VAL A 190 3.06 5.89 14.66
CA VAL A 190 2.94 7.33 14.41
C VAL A 190 2.92 8.02 15.77
N TYR A 191 4.02 8.69 16.10
CA TYR A 191 4.09 9.53 17.29
C TYR A 191 3.49 10.91 16.94
N ASN A 192 2.47 11.31 17.70
CA ASN A 192 1.89 12.66 17.66
C ASN A 192 2.64 13.59 18.59
#